data_658ff4ad6740a91acde85ecd6402b0c1
#
_entry.id   658ff4ad6740a91acde85ecd6402b0c1
#
_cell.length_a   1.000
_cell.length_b   1.000
_cell.length_c   1.000
_cell.angle_alpha   90.00
_cell.angle_beta   90.00
_cell.angle_gamma   90.00
#
_symmetry.space_group_name_H-M   'P 1'
#
loop_
_entity.id
_entity.type
_entity.pdbx_description
1 polymer ?
#
loop_
_entity_poly.entity_id
_entity_poly.type
_entity_poly.pdbx_seq_one_letter_code
_entity_poly.pdbx_strand_id
1 'polypeptide(L)'
;ESPFFEDDHEHYSAARTYMGPEYARSLLKPLKAELQRRIDKGQVTLQLNTTVNQLLQDDDGQVLGAVATDESGQKLRILAKAVIMASGGYGASDTLKKKYNPKIVGSKVVCLPHATGDGIVMAEKVGAKLSNMDVFVSFPGAVDGSSGRLQHAPKHFTEGIWVNSHGERFVNEQTLNPDERERAFLDQSDFGFSYIFDHHVRETNPGILGWDHRRMQQEISKGIVWQAYTIEELAGKIGVNPKA
;
A
#
# COMPACT_ATOMS: atom_id res chain seq x y z
N GLU A 1 -14.75 -12.79 20.57
CA GLU A 1 -14.16 -11.47 20.91
C GLU A 1 -13.09 -11.16 19.87
N SER A 2 -13.28 -10.11 19.10
CA SER A 2 -12.24 -9.65 18.19
C SER A 2 -11.12 -9.03 19.02
N PRO A 3 -9.86 -9.44 18.83
CA PRO A 3 -8.77 -8.79 19.53
C PRO A 3 -8.73 -7.32 19.13
N PHE A 4 -8.79 -6.44 20.10
CA PHE A 4 -8.48 -5.05 19.91
C PHE A 4 -6.98 -4.94 19.66
N PHE A 5 -6.60 -4.36 18.54
CA PHE A 5 -5.27 -3.85 18.38
C PHE A 5 -5.26 -2.43 18.92
N GLU A 6 -4.62 -2.23 20.03
CA GLU A 6 -4.10 -0.91 20.39
C GLU A 6 -2.97 -0.64 19.40
N ASP A 7 -3.33 -0.10 18.26
CA ASP A 7 -2.33 0.28 17.26
C ASP A 7 -1.98 1.75 17.50
N ASP A 8 -0.73 1.99 17.79
CA ASP A 8 -0.15 3.32 17.96
C ASP A 8 0.00 4.06 16.62
N HIS A 9 -0.54 3.50 15.53
CA HIS A 9 -0.37 4.05 14.18
C HIS A 9 -1.07 5.40 14.01
N GLU A 10 -2.15 5.65 14.73
CA GLU A 10 -2.89 6.91 14.67
C GLU A 10 -3.39 7.31 16.06
N HIS A 11 -3.41 8.62 16.33
CA HIS A 11 -3.91 9.16 17.58
C HIS A 11 -5.44 9.10 17.67
N TYR A 12 -5.96 7.93 17.93
CA TYR A 12 -7.36 7.79 18.26
C TYR A 12 -7.59 8.07 19.75
N SER A 13 -8.64 8.83 20.06
CA SER A 13 -9.10 9.04 21.45
C SER A 13 -9.64 7.76 22.11
N ALA A 14 -9.89 6.72 21.34
CA ALA A 14 -10.33 5.39 21.78
C ALA A 14 -9.95 4.36 20.71
N ALA A 15 -9.63 3.12 21.13
CA ALA A 15 -9.39 2.01 20.22
C ALA A 15 -10.60 1.77 19.31
N ARG A 16 -10.40 1.85 17.98
CA ARG A 16 -11.47 1.70 16.96
C ARG A 16 -11.10 0.74 15.84
N THR A 17 -9.94 0.17 15.90
CA THR A 17 -9.51 -0.81 14.89
C THR A 17 -10.03 -2.19 15.27
N TYR A 18 -10.81 -2.78 14.39
CA TYR A 18 -11.31 -4.14 14.54
C TYR A 18 -10.66 -5.02 13.49
N MET A 19 -10.05 -6.09 13.92
CA MET A 19 -9.42 -7.04 13.02
C MET A 19 -9.97 -8.43 13.27
N GLY A 20 -10.47 -9.08 12.23
CA GLY A 20 -10.88 -10.47 12.32
C GLY A 20 -9.66 -11.42 12.28
N PRO A 21 -9.82 -12.69 12.68
CA PRO A 21 -8.74 -13.68 12.78
C PRO A 21 -8.04 -13.96 11.44
N GLU A 22 -8.68 -13.66 10.31
CA GLU A 22 -8.13 -13.81 8.97
C GLU A 22 -7.91 -12.45 8.29
N TYR A 23 -7.72 -11.37 9.07
CA TYR A 23 -7.54 -10.02 8.57
C TYR A 23 -8.70 -9.60 7.63
N ALA A 24 -8.41 -8.98 6.50
CA ALA A 24 -9.41 -8.56 5.51
C ALA A 24 -10.27 -9.73 4.96
N ARG A 25 -9.77 -10.97 4.99
CA ARG A 25 -10.55 -12.14 4.58
C ARG A 25 -11.74 -12.41 5.51
N SER A 26 -11.65 -12.02 6.77
CA SER A 26 -12.77 -12.12 7.72
C SER A 26 -13.98 -11.30 7.28
N LEU A 27 -13.77 -10.19 6.57
CA LEU A 27 -14.84 -9.38 5.97
C LEU A 27 -15.33 -9.98 4.64
N LEU A 28 -14.41 -10.52 3.85
CA LEU A 28 -14.77 -11.06 2.53
C LEU A 28 -15.65 -12.29 2.59
N LYS A 29 -15.50 -13.16 3.60
CA LYS A 29 -16.29 -14.39 3.73
C LYS A 29 -17.80 -14.12 3.82
N PRO A 30 -18.30 -13.31 4.78
CA PRO A 30 -19.73 -13.01 4.86
C PRO A 30 -20.24 -12.24 3.65
N LEU A 31 -19.44 -11.32 3.07
CA LEU A 31 -19.81 -10.60 1.87
C LEU A 31 -19.99 -11.54 0.67
N LYS A 32 -19.09 -12.50 0.48
CA LYS A 32 -19.23 -13.53 -0.58
C LYS A 32 -20.46 -14.40 -0.39
N ALA A 33 -20.75 -14.81 0.85
CA ALA A 33 -21.93 -15.63 1.15
C ALA A 33 -23.24 -14.86 0.81
N GLU A 34 -23.30 -13.57 1.20
CA GLU A 34 -24.45 -12.73 0.86
C GLU A 34 -24.56 -12.47 -0.64
N LEU A 35 -23.45 -12.22 -1.32
CA LEU A 35 -23.42 -12.07 -2.78
C LEU A 35 -23.96 -13.32 -3.46
N GLN A 36 -23.49 -14.52 -3.06
CA GLN A 36 -23.98 -15.78 -3.63
C GLN A 36 -25.48 -15.93 -3.42
N ARG A 37 -25.97 -15.65 -2.21
CA ARG A 37 -27.41 -15.69 -1.90
C ARG A 37 -28.24 -14.78 -2.80
N ARG A 38 -27.70 -13.61 -3.19
CA ARG A 38 -28.37 -12.68 -4.10
C ARG A 38 -28.33 -13.15 -5.54
N ILE A 39 -27.23 -13.78 -5.95
CA ILE A 39 -27.12 -14.41 -7.27
C ILE A 39 -28.15 -15.53 -7.40
N ASP A 40 -28.24 -16.42 -6.41
CA ASP A 40 -29.17 -17.55 -6.41
C ASP A 40 -30.66 -17.11 -6.48
N LYS A 41 -30.94 -15.90 -5.98
CA LYS A 41 -32.28 -15.28 -6.09
C LYS A 41 -32.50 -14.50 -7.39
N GLY A 42 -31.56 -14.48 -8.30
CA GLY A 42 -31.64 -13.69 -9.54
C GLY A 42 -31.63 -12.17 -9.34
N GLN A 43 -31.19 -11.69 -8.15
CA GLN A 43 -31.13 -10.25 -7.84
C GLN A 43 -29.81 -9.62 -8.27
N VAL A 44 -28.78 -10.41 -8.51
CA VAL A 44 -27.44 -9.98 -8.93
C VAL A 44 -26.96 -10.89 -10.05
N THR A 45 -26.42 -10.29 -11.09
CA THR A 45 -25.64 -10.99 -12.12
C THR A 45 -24.16 -10.66 -11.90
N LEU A 46 -23.35 -11.67 -11.65
CA LEU A 46 -21.90 -11.52 -11.55
C LEU A 46 -21.26 -11.87 -12.89
N GLN A 47 -20.63 -10.89 -13.51
CA GLN A 47 -19.91 -11.05 -14.77
C GLN A 47 -18.39 -11.03 -14.47
N LEU A 48 -17.73 -12.17 -14.61
CA LEU A 48 -16.27 -12.29 -14.46
C LEU A 48 -15.57 -12.16 -15.82
N ASN A 49 -14.26 -11.98 -15.81
CA ASN A 49 -13.41 -11.88 -17.00
C ASN A 49 -13.95 -10.84 -18.01
N THR A 50 -14.50 -9.75 -17.48
CA THR A 50 -15.15 -8.70 -18.26
C THR A 50 -14.57 -7.36 -17.87
N THR A 51 -13.97 -6.68 -18.83
CA THR A 51 -13.34 -5.37 -18.62
C THR A 51 -14.26 -4.25 -19.06
N VAL A 52 -14.60 -3.36 -18.14
CA VAL A 52 -15.33 -2.12 -18.46
C VAL A 52 -14.34 -1.14 -19.08
N ASN A 53 -14.67 -0.65 -20.29
CA ASN A 53 -13.79 0.21 -21.08
C ASN A 53 -14.25 1.67 -21.14
N GLN A 54 -15.56 1.90 -20.95
CA GLN A 54 -16.16 3.21 -21.12
C GLN A 54 -17.46 3.33 -20.32
N LEU A 55 -17.74 4.53 -19.79
CA LEU A 55 -19.07 4.90 -19.34
C LEU A 55 -19.88 5.44 -20.52
N LEU A 56 -21.16 5.07 -20.59
CA LEU A 56 -22.10 5.59 -21.56
C LEU A 56 -22.76 6.85 -21.02
N GLN A 57 -22.88 7.86 -21.84
CA GLN A 57 -23.46 9.14 -21.48
C GLN A 57 -24.40 9.58 -22.61
N ASP A 58 -25.50 10.24 -22.28
CA ASP A 58 -26.37 10.90 -23.25
C ASP A 58 -25.90 12.33 -23.57
N ASP A 59 -26.65 13.01 -24.44
CA ASP A 59 -26.32 14.38 -24.87
C ASP A 59 -26.47 15.40 -23.73
N ASP A 60 -27.24 15.10 -22.69
CA ASP A 60 -27.42 15.93 -21.49
C ASP A 60 -26.36 15.67 -20.41
N GLY A 61 -25.45 14.73 -20.66
CA GLY A 61 -24.39 14.39 -19.76
C GLY A 61 -24.76 13.37 -18.68
N GLN A 62 -25.93 12.75 -18.76
CA GLN A 62 -26.34 11.71 -17.81
C GLN A 62 -25.67 10.37 -18.15
N VAL A 63 -25.12 9.71 -17.13
CA VAL A 63 -24.54 8.37 -17.29
C VAL A 63 -25.67 7.34 -17.42
N LEU A 64 -25.68 6.63 -18.53
CA LEU A 64 -26.69 5.63 -18.89
C LEU A 64 -26.26 4.19 -18.67
N GLY A 65 -24.99 3.96 -18.34
CA GLY A 65 -24.42 2.62 -18.19
C GLY A 65 -22.95 2.54 -18.58
N ALA A 66 -22.53 1.39 -19.11
CA ALA A 66 -21.14 1.14 -19.47
C ALA A 66 -21.02 0.28 -20.73
N VAL A 67 -19.86 0.36 -21.38
CA VAL A 67 -19.41 -0.60 -22.39
C VAL A 67 -18.31 -1.45 -21.77
N ALA A 68 -18.42 -2.75 -21.92
CA ALA A 68 -17.44 -3.71 -21.46
C ALA A 68 -17.01 -4.64 -22.61
N THR A 69 -15.89 -5.32 -22.41
CA THR A 69 -15.43 -6.38 -23.31
C THR A 69 -15.25 -7.66 -22.49
N ASP A 70 -15.85 -8.74 -22.92
CA ASP A 70 -15.75 -10.03 -22.28
C ASP A 70 -14.46 -10.80 -22.68
N GLU A 71 -14.31 -11.99 -22.15
CA GLU A 71 -13.15 -12.86 -22.42
C GLU A 71 -13.03 -13.26 -23.89
N SER A 72 -14.14 -13.32 -24.63
CA SER A 72 -14.15 -13.62 -26.06
C SER A 72 -13.81 -12.42 -26.96
N GLY A 73 -13.66 -11.23 -26.37
CA GLY A 73 -13.50 -9.98 -27.09
C GLY A 73 -14.83 -9.34 -27.54
N GLN A 74 -15.97 -9.92 -27.17
CA GLN A 74 -17.28 -9.38 -27.50
C GLN A 74 -17.54 -8.11 -26.70
N LYS A 75 -18.02 -7.07 -27.38
CA LYS A 75 -18.46 -5.83 -26.73
C LYS A 75 -19.86 -5.97 -26.16
N LEU A 76 -20.01 -5.66 -24.90
CA LEU A 76 -21.24 -5.67 -24.15
C LEU A 76 -21.65 -4.23 -23.85
N ARG A 77 -22.88 -3.85 -24.21
CA ARG A 77 -23.50 -2.58 -23.83
C ARG A 77 -24.44 -2.83 -22.65
N ILE A 78 -24.08 -2.35 -21.49
CA ILE A 78 -24.80 -2.55 -20.23
C ILE A 78 -25.51 -1.24 -19.89
N LEU A 79 -26.83 -1.22 -19.99
CA LEU A 79 -27.65 -0.08 -19.61
C LEU A 79 -28.06 -0.20 -18.14
N ALA A 80 -28.00 0.88 -17.40
CA ALA A 80 -28.36 0.94 -15.99
C ALA A 80 -28.87 2.31 -15.59
N LYS A 81 -29.72 2.35 -14.58
CA LYS A 81 -30.19 3.61 -13.96
C LYS A 81 -29.10 4.35 -13.19
N ALA A 82 -28.11 3.63 -12.75
CA ALA A 82 -26.95 4.18 -12.02
C ALA A 82 -25.75 3.26 -12.18
N VAL A 83 -24.54 3.82 -12.09
CA VAL A 83 -23.28 3.09 -12.11
C VAL A 83 -22.50 3.40 -10.82
N ILE A 84 -22.07 2.36 -10.12
CA ILE A 84 -21.21 2.48 -8.95
C ILE A 84 -19.79 2.14 -9.39
N MET A 85 -18.87 3.10 -9.25
CA MET A 85 -17.45 2.91 -9.53
C MET A 85 -16.75 2.37 -8.31
N ALA A 86 -16.28 1.12 -8.36
CA ALA A 86 -15.54 0.45 -7.27
C ALA A 86 -14.25 -0.21 -7.77
N SER A 87 -13.64 0.38 -8.81
CA SER A 87 -12.48 -0.17 -9.53
C SER A 87 -11.12 0.04 -8.85
N GLY A 88 -11.11 0.66 -7.67
CA GLY A 88 -9.87 0.93 -6.94
C GLY A 88 -9.15 2.20 -7.41
N GLY A 89 -7.90 2.32 -6.95
CA GLY A 89 -7.05 3.48 -7.21
C GLY A 89 -6.12 3.32 -8.42
N TYR A 90 -5.09 4.16 -8.48
CA TYR A 90 -4.16 4.23 -9.61
C TYR A 90 -2.69 3.90 -9.25
N GLY A 91 -2.45 3.26 -8.09
CA GLY A 91 -1.10 3.00 -7.59
C GLY A 91 -0.18 2.23 -8.54
N ALA A 92 -0.74 1.38 -9.41
CA ALA A 92 0.03 0.63 -10.41
C ALA A 92 0.26 1.39 -11.73
N SER A 93 -0.25 2.62 -11.87
CA SER A 93 -0.14 3.41 -13.10
C SER A 93 0.93 4.50 -12.97
N ASP A 94 2.11 4.30 -13.56
CA ASP A 94 3.16 5.32 -13.60
C ASP A 94 2.71 6.58 -14.35
N THR A 95 1.86 6.42 -15.37
CA THR A 95 1.29 7.55 -16.12
C THR A 95 0.45 8.44 -15.23
N LEU A 96 -0.44 7.87 -14.41
CA LEU A 96 -1.29 8.65 -13.50
C LEU A 96 -0.50 9.18 -12.31
N LYS A 97 0.51 8.44 -11.81
CA LYS A 97 1.46 8.96 -10.82
C LYS A 97 2.18 10.20 -11.34
N LYS A 98 2.71 10.16 -12.55
CA LYS A 98 3.34 11.33 -13.19
C LYS A 98 2.39 12.51 -13.33
N LYS A 99 1.12 12.25 -13.66
CA LYS A 99 0.09 13.30 -13.84
C LYS A 99 -0.31 13.96 -12.51
N TYR A 100 -0.55 13.17 -11.48
CA TYR A 100 -1.20 13.64 -10.25
C TYR A 100 -0.28 13.77 -9.05
N ASN A 101 0.73 12.92 -8.94
CA ASN A 101 1.71 12.97 -7.85
C ASN A 101 3.11 12.55 -8.35
N PRO A 102 3.83 13.41 -9.06
CA PRO A 102 5.14 13.08 -9.61
C PRO A 102 6.18 12.72 -8.53
N LYS A 103 5.98 13.13 -7.28
CA LYS A 103 6.88 12.80 -6.17
C LYS A 103 6.99 11.30 -5.89
N ILE A 104 5.94 10.51 -6.19
CA ILE A 104 5.92 9.07 -5.91
C ILE A 104 6.34 8.20 -7.10
N VAL A 105 6.76 8.81 -8.20
CA VAL A 105 7.26 8.08 -9.37
C VAL A 105 8.58 7.41 -9.02
N GLY A 106 8.66 6.10 -9.24
CA GLY A 106 9.81 5.27 -8.85
C GLY A 106 9.70 4.64 -7.47
N SER A 107 8.74 5.07 -6.63
CA SER A 107 8.48 4.40 -5.35
C SER A 107 7.98 2.97 -5.57
N LYS A 108 8.32 2.07 -4.66
CA LYS A 108 7.75 0.71 -4.66
C LYS A 108 6.31 0.76 -4.23
N VAL A 109 5.43 0.22 -5.06
CA VAL A 109 4.01 0.25 -4.81
C VAL A 109 3.54 -1.09 -4.27
N VAL A 110 2.88 -1.06 -3.11
CA VAL A 110 2.22 -2.23 -2.52
C VAL A 110 0.73 -2.16 -2.83
N CYS A 111 0.36 -2.40 -4.06
CA CYS A 111 -1.03 -2.48 -4.49
C CYS A 111 -1.23 -3.67 -5.44
N LEU A 112 -2.48 -3.95 -5.76
CA LEU A 112 -2.78 -4.96 -6.77
C LEU A 112 -2.34 -4.47 -8.16
N PRO A 113 -1.75 -5.32 -9.02
CA PRO A 113 -1.23 -4.92 -10.32
C PRO A 113 -2.26 -4.27 -11.25
N HIS A 114 -3.54 -4.55 -11.03
CA HIS A 114 -4.66 -3.99 -11.79
C HIS A 114 -5.24 -2.70 -11.19
N ALA A 115 -4.62 -2.12 -10.16
CA ALA A 115 -4.99 -0.79 -9.66
C ALA A 115 -4.41 0.29 -10.58
N THR A 116 -4.85 0.31 -11.83
CA THR A 116 -4.34 1.13 -12.94
C THR A 116 -5.08 2.44 -13.12
N GLY A 117 -6.18 2.66 -12.35
CA GLY A 117 -6.94 3.90 -12.37
C GLY A 117 -7.95 4.00 -13.51
N ASP A 118 -8.30 2.91 -14.15
CA ASP A 118 -9.21 2.89 -15.30
C ASP A 118 -10.55 3.55 -14.99
N GLY A 119 -11.12 3.27 -13.81
CA GLY A 119 -12.37 3.90 -13.39
C GLY A 119 -12.25 5.41 -13.21
N ILE A 120 -11.12 5.88 -12.66
CA ILE A 120 -10.85 7.32 -12.52
C ILE A 120 -10.82 7.99 -13.89
N VAL A 121 -10.11 7.39 -14.84
CA VAL A 121 -10.01 7.91 -16.22
C VAL A 121 -11.35 7.90 -16.92
N MET A 122 -12.16 6.84 -16.73
CA MET A 122 -13.51 6.77 -17.31
C MET A 122 -14.44 7.80 -16.69
N ALA A 123 -14.38 8.02 -15.38
CA ALA A 123 -15.17 9.01 -14.69
C ALA A 123 -14.82 10.45 -15.12
N GLU A 124 -13.50 10.76 -15.23
CA GLU A 124 -13.01 12.05 -15.71
C GLU A 124 -13.55 12.37 -17.11
N LYS A 125 -13.60 11.37 -18.00
CA LYS A 125 -14.11 11.54 -19.38
C LYS A 125 -15.57 11.91 -19.45
N VAL A 126 -16.37 11.54 -18.47
CA VAL A 126 -17.81 11.90 -18.39
C VAL A 126 -18.06 13.08 -17.46
N GLY A 127 -17.02 13.88 -17.17
CA GLY A 127 -17.14 15.13 -16.44
C GLY A 127 -17.09 15.02 -14.92
N ALA A 128 -16.72 13.88 -14.36
CA ALA A 128 -16.55 13.76 -12.90
C ALA A 128 -15.41 14.67 -12.41
N LYS A 129 -15.65 15.37 -11.31
CA LYS A 129 -14.64 16.17 -10.63
C LYS A 129 -13.70 15.24 -9.84
N LEU A 130 -12.42 15.36 -10.07
CA LEU A 130 -11.40 14.67 -9.30
C LEU A 130 -10.92 15.58 -8.15
N SER A 131 -10.67 14.98 -6.99
CA SER A 131 -10.11 15.67 -5.82
C SER A 131 -9.11 14.78 -5.11
N ASN A 132 -8.17 15.39 -4.39
CA ASN A 132 -7.15 14.70 -3.59
C ASN A 132 -6.35 13.67 -4.39
N MET A 133 -6.10 13.95 -5.67
CA MET A 133 -5.38 13.03 -6.56
C MET A 133 -3.88 12.96 -6.24
N ASP A 134 -3.37 13.90 -5.47
CA ASP A 134 -2.02 13.98 -4.97
C ASP A 134 -1.83 13.27 -3.60
N VAL A 135 -2.94 12.86 -2.97
CA VAL A 135 -2.90 12.15 -1.68
C VAL A 135 -2.61 10.68 -1.93
N PHE A 136 -1.57 10.19 -1.29
CA PHE A 136 -1.14 8.80 -1.39
C PHE A 136 -0.77 8.29 0.00
N VAL A 137 -1.25 7.12 0.35
CA VAL A 137 -0.81 6.45 1.58
C VAL A 137 0.53 5.78 1.30
N SER A 138 1.56 6.21 1.99
CA SER A 138 2.89 5.60 1.94
C SER A 138 3.22 4.91 3.26
N PHE A 139 3.97 3.84 3.15
CA PHE A 139 4.50 3.15 4.32
C PHE A 139 6.01 3.04 4.16
N PRO A 140 6.79 3.57 5.09
CA PRO A 140 8.23 3.34 5.09
C PRO A 140 8.49 1.86 5.29
N GLY A 141 9.35 1.26 4.47
CA GLY A 141 9.85 -0.03 4.78
C GLY A 141 9.62 -1.16 3.78
N ALA A 142 9.57 -0.95 2.48
CA ALA A 142 9.80 -2.04 1.53
C ALA A 142 11.28 -2.40 1.51
N VAL A 143 11.64 -3.62 1.90
CA VAL A 143 13.03 -4.07 1.87
C VAL A 143 13.38 -4.53 0.47
N ASP A 144 14.43 -3.97 -0.10
CA ASP A 144 14.92 -4.32 -1.44
C ASP A 144 15.31 -5.78 -1.53
N GLY A 145 14.92 -6.42 -2.64
CA GLY A 145 15.24 -7.82 -2.89
C GLY A 145 14.47 -8.83 -2.03
N SER A 146 13.64 -8.40 -1.08
CA SER A 146 12.79 -9.31 -0.35
C SER A 146 11.45 -9.48 -1.08
N SER A 147 11.03 -10.75 -1.26
CA SER A 147 9.71 -11.09 -1.79
C SER A 147 8.60 -10.96 -0.73
N GLY A 148 8.95 -10.49 0.47
CA GLY A 148 8.06 -10.40 1.59
C GLY A 148 7.26 -9.11 1.56
N ARG A 149 5.94 -9.22 1.80
CA ARG A 149 5.18 -8.09 2.30
C ARG A 149 5.85 -7.61 3.57
N LEU A 150 6.11 -6.32 3.69
CA LEU A 150 6.32 -5.73 4.99
C LEU A 150 5.09 -6.03 5.82
N GLN A 151 5.25 -6.91 6.77
CA GLN A 151 4.31 -6.97 7.85
C GLN A 151 4.59 -5.74 8.69
N HIS A 152 3.57 -4.90 8.83
CA HIS A 152 3.57 -3.84 9.80
C HIS A 152 4.01 -4.39 11.16
N ALA A 153 5.14 -3.94 11.60
CA ALA A 153 5.45 -3.89 13.01
C ALA A 153 5.72 -2.40 13.35
N PRO A 154 4.70 -1.52 13.35
CA PRO A 154 4.90 -0.09 13.61
C PRO A 154 5.61 0.14 14.93
N LYS A 155 5.33 -0.68 15.93
CA LYS A 155 5.95 -0.65 17.24
C LYS A 155 7.47 -0.81 17.20
N HIS A 156 7.99 -1.58 16.26
CA HIS A 156 9.41 -1.93 16.21
C HIS A 156 10.23 -0.98 15.33
N PHE A 157 9.61 -0.22 14.44
CA PHE A 157 10.29 0.79 13.65
C PHE A 157 10.76 2.00 14.47
N THR A 158 10.21 2.21 15.65
CA THR A 158 10.53 3.35 16.52
C THR A 158 11.71 3.07 17.46
N GLU A 159 12.19 1.84 17.54
CA GLU A 159 13.25 1.43 18.43
C GLU A 159 14.65 1.50 17.82
N GLY A 160 14.75 1.78 16.53
CA GLY A 160 15.97 2.04 15.81
C GLY A 160 15.98 3.43 15.20
N ILE A 161 16.99 3.73 14.41
CA ILE A 161 17.12 5.00 13.70
C ILE A 161 17.04 4.79 12.19
N TRP A 162 16.51 5.80 11.50
CA TRP A 162 16.43 5.83 10.04
C TRP A 162 17.47 6.79 9.49
N VAL A 163 18.36 6.25 8.69
CA VAL A 163 19.40 7.05 8.02
C VAL A 163 19.22 7.00 6.51
N ASN A 164 19.37 8.15 5.87
CA ASN A 164 19.28 8.28 4.43
C ASN A 164 20.57 7.79 3.73
N SER A 165 20.62 7.91 2.41
CA SER A 165 21.79 7.52 1.60
C SER A 165 23.07 8.34 1.90
N HIS A 166 22.95 9.45 2.63
CA HIS A 166 24.09 10.24 3.09
C HIS A 166 24.58 9.86 4.49
N GLY A 167 23.87 8.97 5.19
CA GLY A 167 24.15 8.58 6.56
C GLY A 167 23.50 9.47 7.62
N GLU A 168 22.65 10.40 7.20
CA GLU A 168 22.00 11.36 8.08
C GLU A 168 20.66 10.83 8.60
N ARG A 169 20.42 10.96 9.91
CA ARG A 169 19.11 10.73 10.48
C ARG A 169 18.15 11.85 10.05
N PHE A 170 17.08 11.53 9.37
CA PHE A 170 16.22 12.52 8.71
C PHE A 170 14.84 12.71 9.34
N VAL A 171 14.51 11.91 10.36
CA VAL A 171 13.21 11.99 11.04
C VAL A 171 13.33 11.58 12.51
N ASN A 172 12.39 12.03 13.34
CA ASN A 172 12.17 11.41 14.64
C ASN A 172 11.27 10.18 14.48
N GLU A 173 11.83 9.00 14.58
CA GLU A 173 11.13 7.72 14.37
C GLU A 173 10.04 7.50 15.42
N GLN A 174 10.17 8.13 16.59
CA GLN A 174 9.21 8.06 17.69
C GLN A 174 8.11 9.12 17.62
N THR A 175 8.08 9.93 16.55
CA THR A 175 6.97 10.87 16.41
C THR A 175 5.65 10.11 16.40
N LEU A 176 4.71 10.65 17.19
CA LEU A 176 3.37 10.09 17.28
C LEU A 176 2.50 10.45 16.06
N ASN A 177 3.01 11.30 15.17
CA ASN A 177 2.33 11.68 13.95
C ASN A 177 2.90 10.86 12.77
N PRO A 178 2.18 9.85 12.28
CA PRO A 178 2.64 9.04 11.13
C PRO A 178 2.87 9.87 9.88
N ASP A 179 2.11 10.96 9.67
CA ASP A 179 2.27 11.85 8.52
C ASP A 179 3.64 12.54 8.50
N GLU A 180 4.25 12.82 9.65
CA GLU A 180 5.60 13.39 9.72
C GLU A 180 6.64 12.41 9.20
N ARG A 181 6.53 11.14 9.60
CA ARG A 181 7.43 10.08 9.13
C ARG A 181 7.28 9.85 7.63
N GLU A 182 6.03 9.79 7.15
CA GLU A 182 5.73 9.57 5.74
C GLU A 182 6.24 10.72 4.86
N ARG A 183 6.02 11.96 5.28
CA ARG A 183 6.53 13.15 4.56
C ARG A 183 8.05 13.17 4.55
N ALA A 184 8.70 12.95 5.70
CA ALA A 184 10.15 12.89 5.79
C ALA A 184 10.74 11.81 4.87
N PHE A 185 10.07 10.66 4.77
CA PHE A 185 10.46 9.59 3.85
C PHE A 185 10.28 9.99 2.38
N LEU A 186 9.15 10.61 2.02
CA LEU A 186 8.86 11.04 0.65
C LEU A 186 9.76 12.20 0.18
N ASP A 187 10.35 12.93 1.11
CA ASP A 187 11.31 13.99 0.81
C ASP A 187 12.74 13.46 0.55
N GLN A 188 13.01 12.16 0.80
CA GLN A 188 14.27 11.55 0.41
C GLN A 188 14.34 11.33 -1.10
N SER A 189 15.49 11.65 -1.70
CA SER A 189 15.68 11.69 -3.16
C SER A 189 15.53 10.34 -3.86
N ASP A 190 15.77 9.24 -3.15
CA ASP A 190 15.80 7.88 -3.67
C ASP A 190 14.74 6.96 -3.05
N PHE A 191 13.86 7.50 -2.17
CA PHE A 191 12.92 6.74 -1.35
C PHE A 191 13.59 5.62 -0.54
N GLY A 192 14.90 5.70 -0.39
CA GLY A 192 15.70 4.71 0.32
C GLY A 192 16.11 5.21 1.69
N PHE A 193 16.11 4.31 2.65
CA PHE A 193 16.74 4.53 3.94
C PHE A 193 17.22 3.21 4.52
N SER A 194 18.21 3.28 5.41
CA SER A 194 18.63 2.15 6.20
C SER A 194 18.01 2.26 7.60
N TYR A 195 17.35 1.19 8.03
CA TYR A 195 16.88 1.04 9.40
C TYR A 195 17.98 0.39 10.22
N ILE A 196 18.53 1.13 11.17
CA ILE A 196 19.64 0.70 12.03
C ILE A 196 19.12 0.43 13.42
N PHE A 197 19.42 -0.73 13.95
CA PHE A 197 19.06 -1.15 15.29
C PHE A 197 20.19 -2.01 15.89
N ASP A 198 20.25 -2.06 17.20
CA ASP A 198 21.28 -2.78 17.93
C ASP A 198 20.88 -4.23 18.29
N HIS A 199 21.81 -4.92 18.93
CA HIS A 199 21.57 -6.28 19.40
C HIS A 199 20.46 -6.36 20.43
N HIS A 200 20.29 -5.36 21.29
CA HIS A 200 19.27 -5.35 22.32
C HIS A 200 17.87 -5.31 21.69
N VAL A 201 17.66 -4.42 20.74
CA VAL A 201 16.39 -4.35 19.99
C VAL A 201 16.10 -5.68 19.30
N ARG A 202 17.10 -6.31 18.71
CA ARG A 202 16.95 -7.60 18.05
C ARG A 202 16.49 -8.71 19.02
N GLU A 203 17.09 -8.77 20.22
CA GLU A 203 16.79 -9.83 21.20
C GLU A 203 15.45 -9.61 21.91
N THR A 204 15.10 -8.36 22.17
CA THR A 204 13.83 -8.01 22.83
C THR A 204 12.65 -8.01 21.87
N ASN A 205 12.90 -7.88 20.56
CA ASN A 205 11.89 -7.86 19.50
C ASN A 205 12.21 -8.91 18.42
N PRO A 206 12.03 -10.21 18.72
CA PRO A 206 12.39 -11.28 17.78
C PRO A 206 11.58 -11.25 16.47
N GLY A 207 10.48 -10.52 16.44
CA GLY A 207 9.64 -10.30 15.25
C GLY A 207 9.91 -8.99 14.54
N ILE A 208 11.07 -8.36 14.72
CA ILE A 208 11.42 -7.10 14.02
C ILE A 208 11.23 -7.28 12.51
N LEU A 209 10.59 -6.31 11.86
CA LEU A 209 10.17 -6.39 10.46
C LEU A 209 9.21 -7.58 10.18
N GLY A 210 8.60 -8.20 11.20
CA GLY A 210 7.81 -9.41 11.04
C GLY A 210 8.62 -10.65 10.62
N TRP A 211 9.94 -10.61 10.79
CA TRP A 211 10.84 -11.72 10.48
C TRP A 211 11.29 -12.44 11.74
N ASP A 212 11.13 -13.76 11.74
CA ASP A 212 11.72 -14.61 12.75
C ASP A 212 13.27 -14.67 12.60
N HIS A 213 13.92 -15.28 13.58
CA HIS A 213 15.38 -15.42 13.57
C HIS A 213 15.89 -16.13 12.29
N ARG A 214 15.20 -17.14 11.83
CA ARG A 214 15.56 -17.91 10.62
C ARG A 214 15.51 -17.03 9.38
N ARG A 215 14.44 -16.24 9.23
CA ARG A 215 14.28 -15.32 8.11
C ARG A 215 15.36 -14.24 8.14
N MET A 216 15.65 -13.67 9.31
CA MET A 216 16.70 -12.68 9.47
C MET A 216 18.06 -13.22 8.99
N GLN A 217 18.44 -14.44 9.38
CA GLN A 217 19.69 -15.07 8.94
C GLN A 217 19.71 -15.29 7.41
N GLN A 218 18.60 -15.66 6.82
CA GLN A 218 18.50 -15.78 5.36
C GLN A 218 18.70 -14.45 4.65
N GLU A 219 18.15 -13.36 5.18
CA GLU A 219 18.30 -12.04 4.56
C GLU A 219 19.73 -11.47 4.78
N ILE A 220 20.38 -11.81 5.88
CA ILE A 220 21.83 -11.52 6.09
C ILE A 220 22.65 -12.28 5.03
N SER A 221 22.39 -13.56 4.83
CA SER A 221 23.13 -14.37 3.84
C SER A 221 22.96 -13.89 2.38
N LYS A 222 21.87 -13.21 2.10
CA LYS A 222 21.61 -12.61 0.78
C LYS A 222 22.19 -11.20 0.61
N GLY A 223 22.77 -10.62 1.67
CA GLY A 223 23.24 -9.24 1.65
C GLY A 223 22.12 -8.19 1.61
N ILE A 224 20.93 -8.54 2.07
CA ILE A 224 19.79 -7.60 2.22
C ILE A 224 19.83 -6.94 3.60
N VAL A 225 20.29 -7.68 4.59
CA VAL A 225 20.55 -7.18 5.94
C VAL A 225 22.06 -7.24 6.17
N TRP A 226 22.61 -6.19 6.73
CA TRP A 226 24.02 -6.12 7.11
C TRP A 226 24.17 -6.20 8.62
N GLN A 227 25.22 -6.83 9.07
CA GLN A 227 25.59 -6.94 10.46
C GLN A 227 27.06 -6.54 10.63
N ALA A 228 27.35 -5.76 11.67
CA ALA A 228 28.70 -5.30 11.99
C ALA A 228 28.89 -5.16 13.50
N TYR A 229 30.13 -5.12 13.95
CA TYR A 229 30.49 -4.92 15.36
C TYR A 229 30.70 -3.43 15.68
N THR A 230 30.94 -2.59 14.68
CA THR A 230 31.11 -1.15 14.85
C THR A 230 30.24 -0.36 13.86
N ILE A 231 29.97 0.88 14.19
CA ILE A 231 29.21 1.79 13.31
C ILE A 231 29.99 2.06 12.03
N GLU A 232 31.31 2.22 12.11
CA GLU A 232 32.18 2.44 10.95
C GLU A 232 32.12 1.28 9.96
N GLU A 233 32.18 0.05 10.48
CA GLU A 233 32.04 -1.14 9.64
C GLU A 233 30.65 -1.22 9.00
N LEU A 234 29.58 -0.92 9.76
CA LEU A 234 28.22 -0.93 9.27
C LEU A 234 28.03 0.13 8.19
N ALA A 235 28.51 1.35 8.42
CA ALA A 235 28.47 2.44 7.46
C ALA A 235 29.14 2.05 6.13
N GLY A 236 30.30 1.41 6.20
CA GLY A 236 30.97 0.88 5.01
C GLY A 236 30.16 -0.17 4.26
N LYS A 237 29.44 -1.05 4.96
CA LYS A 237 28.59 -2.08 4.35
C LYS A 237 27.34 -1.51 3.67
N ILE A 238 26.74 -0.49 4.24
CA ILE A 238 25.56 0.18 3.67
C ILE A 238 25.93 1.31 2.70
N GLY A 239 27.19 1.60 2.54
CA GLY A 239 27.69 2.57 1.54
C GLY A 239 27.54 4.03 1.96
N VAL A 240 27.47 4.34 3.26
CA VAL A 240 27.38 5.71 3.77
C VAL A 240 28.67 6.16 4.44
N ASN A 241 28.83 7.49 4.57
CA ASN A 241 30.00 8.05 5.25
C ASN A 241 29.92 7.78 6.78
N PRO A 242 30.92 7.10 7.40
CA PRO A 242 30.87 6.79 8.82
C PRO A 242 31.02 8.02 9.73
N LYS A 243 31.32 9.19 9.15
CA LYS A 243 31.45 10.46 9.89
C LYS A 243 30.24 11.40 9.68
N ALA A 244 29.19 10.92 8.99
CA ALA A 244 27.99 11.68 8.77
C ALA A 244 27.11 11.77 10.03
#